data_2ffcbd3db74607f44d5f5f74505a0e7b
#
_entry.id   2ffcbd3db74607f44d5f5f74505a0e7b
#
_cell.length_a   1.000
_cell.length_b   1.000
_cell.length_c   1.000
_cell.angle_alpha   90.00
_cell.angle_beta   90.00
_cell.angle_gamma   90.00
#
_symmetry.space_group_name_H-M   'P 1'
#
loop_
_entity.id
_entity.type
_entity.pdbx_description
1 polymer ?
#
loop_
_entity_poly.entity_id
_entity_poly.type
_entity_poly.pdbx_seq_one_letter_code
_entity_poly.pdbx_strand_id
1 'polypeptide(L)'
;MEQMHHIKTPRRALNKVKELCEKNLRQEICGFLGFKEETGEYIVKQEKNASPEPSSYFLIDPLAYLLFKEKYKFIAIFHSHIVGTAEPSEFDIKMADNCCQPFIIYSLNTQKINIYEPQSVECDVNKLKRIKSAQ
;
A
#
# COMPACT_ATOMS: atom_id res chain seq x y z
N MET A 1 -4.15 6.29 21.56
CA MET A 1 -3.74 5.62 21.37
C MET A 1 -2.87 5.55 20.54
N GLU A 2 -2.03 5.96 20.64
CA GLU A 2 -1.01 5.96 19.82
C GLU A 2 -1.00 4.82 18.97
N GLN A 3 -1.87 4.09 19.15
CA GLN A 3 -1.78 2.80 18.60
C GLN A 3 -2.24 2.68 17.19
N MET A 4 -2.72 3.76 16.61
CA MET A 4 -3.28 3.66 15.28
C MET A 4 -2.30 3.12 14.25
N HIS A 5 -1.09 3.68 14.24
CA HIS A 5 -0.11 3.24 13.27
C HIS A 5 0.62 1.99 13.73
N HIS A 6 0.29 1.50 14.93
CA HIS A 6 0.85 0.26 15.43
C HIS A 6 -0.17 -0.87 15.44
N ILE A 7 -1.32 -0.67 14.80
CA ILE A 7 -2.33 -1.71 14.70
C ILE A 7 -1.71 -2.89 13.99
N LYS A 8 -1.70 -4.01 14.64
CA LYS A 8 -1.17 -5.22 14.04
C LYS A 8 -2.08 -5.65 12.91
N THR A 9 -1.51 -5.90 11.75
CA THR A 9 -2.26 -6.44 10.65
C THR A 9 -2.44 -7.93 10.91
N PRO A 10 -3.68 -8.41 10.99
CA PRO A 10 -3.91 -9.82 11.29
C PRO A 10 -3.34 -10.70 10.20
N ARG A 11 -2.89 -11.87 10.60
CA ARG A 11 -2.33 -12.83 9.66
C ARG A 11 -3.30 -13.11 8.52
N ARG A 12 -4.59 -13.14 8.79
CA ARG A 12 -5.59 -13.41 7.77
C ARG A 12 -5.57 -12.39 6.64
N ALA A 13 -5.44 -11.11 7.01
CA ALA A 13 -5.36 -10.04 6.02
C ALA A 13 -4.07 -10.13 5.22
N LEU A 14 -2.95 -10.40 5.89
CA LEU A 14 -1.67 -10.56 5.19
C LEU A 14 -1.69 -11.76 4.26
N ASN A 15 -2.34 -12.86 4.67
CA ASN A 15 -2.47 -14.02 3.80
C ASN A 15 -3.28 -13.70 2.56
N LYS A 16 -4.30 -12.85 2.69
CA LYS A 16 -5.10 -12.45 1.55
C LYS A 16 -4.28 -11.60 0.57
N VAL A 17 -3.45 -10.69 1.10
CA VAL A 17 -2.53 -9.91 0.26
C VAL A 17 -1.60 -10.85 -0.50
N LYS A 18 -1.02 -11.82 0.21
CA LYS A 18 -0.12 -12.77 -0.41
C LYS A 18 -0.82 -13.56 -1.53
N GLU A 19 -2.05 -14.03 -1.27
CA GLU A 19 -2.82 -14.76 -2.29
C GLU A 19 -3.00 -13.92 -3.55
N LEU A 20 -3.39 -12.66 -3.38
CA LEU A 20 -3.61 -11.79 -4.52
C LEU A 20 -2.32 -11.56 -5.29
N CYS A 21 -1.21 -11.36 -4.57
CA CYS A 21 0.08 -11.14 -5.22
C CYS A 21 0.51 -12.36 -6.03
N GLU A 22 0.26 -13.56 -5.51
CA GLU A 22 0.70 -14.79 -6.16
C GLU A 22 -0.13 -15.17 -7.38
N LYS A 23 -1.26 -14.49 -7.58
CA LYS A 23 -2.09 -14.74 -8.76
C LYS A 23 -1.56 -14.05 -10.01
N ASN A 24 -0.68 -13.07 -9.88
CA ASN A 24 -0.11 -12.39 -11.03
C ASN A 24 1.40 -12.31 -10.88
N LEU A 25 2.11 -13.06 -11.71
CA LEU A 25 3.57 -13.15 -11.63
C LEU A 25 4.27 -12.23 -12.62
N ARG A 26 3.51 -11.51 -13.44
CA ARG A 26 4.08 -10.69 -14.51
C ARG A 26 4.01 -9.19 -14.27
N GLN A 27 3.12 -8.78 -13.40
CA GLN A 27 2.95 -7.37 -13.09
C GLN A 27 2.94 -7.19 -11.59
N GLU A 28 3.40 -6.04 -11.13
CA GLU A 28 3.23 -5.69 -9.73
C GLU A 28 1.75 -5.45 -9.51
N ILE A 29 1.15 -6.16 -8.58
CA ILE A 29 -0.22 -5.87 -8.21
C ILE A 29 -0.21 -4.93 -7.01
N CYS A 30 -1.32 -4.25 -6.81
CA CYS A 30 -1.42 -3.25 -5.77
C CYS A 30 -2.85 -3.17 -5.29
N GLY A 31 -3.04 -2.55 -4.15
CA GLY A 31 -4.37 -2.35 -3.61
C GLY A 31 -4.33 -1.75 -2.22
N PHE A 32 -5.46 -1.87 -1.53
CA PHE A 32 -5.66 -1.23 -0.24
C PHE A 32 -6.04 -2.24 0.81
N LEU A 33 -5.58 -1.99 2.04
CA LEU A 33 -6.06 -2.69 3.21
C LEU A 33 -6.77 -1.67 4.08
N GLY A 34 -7.98 -1.99 4.47
CA GLY A 34 -8.78 -1.12 5.33
C GLY A 34 -9.51 -1.92 6.39
N PHE A 35 -10.27 -1.21 7.20
CA PHE A 35 -10.99 -1.78 8.32
C PHE A 35 -12.41 -1.21 8.33
N LYS A 36 -13.39 -2.09 8.46
CA LYS A 36 -14.78 -1.70 8.54
C LYS A 36 -15.17 -1.72 10.01
N GLU A 37 -15.29 -0.54 10.59
CA GLU A 37 -15.50 -0.42 12.05
C GLU A 37 -16.80 -1.05 12.50
N GLU A 38 -17.83 -0.96 11.69
CA GLU A 38 -19.15 -1.49 12.06
C GLU A 38 -19.15 -2.98 12.30
N THR A 39 -18.33 -3.72 11.55
CA THR A 39 -18.32 -5.17 11.62
C THR A 39 -17.04 -5.76 12.17
N GLY A 40 -15.98 -4.96 12.29
CA GLY A 40 -14.68 -5.47 12.69
C GLY A 40 -13.97 -6.22 11.59
N GLU A 41 -14.43 -6.08 10.35
CA GLU A 41 -13.83 -6.77 9.23
C GLU A 41 -12.66 -6.03 8.63
N TYR A 42 -11.62 -6.78 8.26
CA TYR A 42 -10.54 -6.23 7.44
C TYR A 42 -10.91 -6.39 5.98
N ILE A 43 -10.69 -5.35 5.20
CA ILE A 43 -11.04 -5.30 3.78
C ILE A 43 -9.75 -5.23 2.97
N VAL A 44 -9.53 -6.22 2.11
CA VAL A 44 -8.38 -6.23 1.20
C VAL A 44 -8.93 -6.08 -0.20
N LYS A 45 -8.59 -4.97 -0.86
CA LYS A 45 -9.14 -4.67 -2.18
C LYS A 45 -8.01 -4.45 -3.17
N GLN A 46 -7.96 -5.30 -4.18
CA GLN A 46 -7.00 -5.11 -5.26
C GLN A 46 -7.46 -3.97 -6.16
N GLU A 47 -6.51 -3.15 -6.60
CA GLU A 47 -6.77 -2.07 -7.54
C GLU A 47 -5.96 -2.29 -8.80
N LYS A 48 -6.38 -1.65 -9.87
CA LYS A 48 -5.65 -1.72 -11.12
C LYS A 48 -4.30 -1.03 -10.96
N ASN A 49 -3.25 -1.67 -11.46
CA ASN A 49 -1.95 -1.01 -11.57
C ASN A 49 -1.98 -0.18 -12.84
N ALA A 50 -2.07 1.14 -12.68
CA ALA A 50 -2.19 2.07 -13.79
C ALA A 50 -0.82 2.54 -14.31
N SER A 51 0.26 1.91 -13.87
CA SER A 51 1.60 2.25 -14.32
C SER A 51 1.78 1.94 -15.81
N PRO A 52 2.51 2.78 -16.56
CA PRO A 52 2.88 2.43 -17.92
C PRO A 52 3.91 1.31 -17.98
N GLU A 53 4.56 0.99 -16.84
CA GLU A 53 5.49 -0.13 -16.75
C GLU A 53 5.11 -1.00 -15.55
N PRO A 54 4.00 -1.73 -15.64
CA PRO A 54 3.44 -2.40 -14.47
C PRO A 54 4.30 -3.56 -13.96
N SER A 55 5.28 -4.02 -14.73
CA SER A 55 6.21 -5.04 -14.22
C SER A 55 7.32 -4.43 -13.37
N SER A 56 7.48 -3.11 -13.40
CA SER A 56 8.57 -2.42 -12.71
C SER A 56 8.12 -1.62 -11.49
N TYR A 57 6.92 -1.05 -11.55
CA TYR A 57 6.39 -0.30 -10.43
C TYR A 57 4.86 -0.20 -10.54
N PHE A 58 4.24 0.34 -9.52
CA PHE A 58 2.78 0.45 -9.52
C PHE A 58 2.35 1.91 -9.38
N LEU A 59 1.18 2.19 -9.91
CA LEU A 59 0.49 3.46 -9.68
C LEU A 59 -0.98 3.17 -9.47
N ILE A 60 -1.58 3.80 -8.47
CA ILE A 60 -2.99 3.65 -8.20
C ILE A 60 -3.69 4.97 -8.51
N ASP A 61 -4.86 4.87 -9.13
CA ASP A 61 -5.68 6.03 -9.43
C ASP A 61 -5.99 6.78 -8.12
N PRO A 62 -5.65 8.06 -8.03
CA PRO A 62 -5.93 8.84 -6.81
C PRO A 62 -7.40 8.84 -6.41
N LEU A 63 -8.30 8.78 -7.38
CA LEU A 63 -9.74 8.72 -7.06
C LEU A 63 -10.09 7.43 -6.33
N ALA A 64 -9.51 6.31 -6.76
CA ALA A 64 -9.74 5.03 -6.09
C ALA A 64 -9.28 5.10 -4.63
N TYR A 65 -8.13 5.74 -4.40
CA TYR A 65 -7.60 5.91 -3.06
C TYR A 65 -8.55 6.75 -2.19
N LEU A 66 -9.02 7.87 -2.72
CA LEU A 66 -9.92 8.75 -1.98
C LEU A 66 -11.25 8.06 -1.66
N LEU A 67 -11.80 7.32 -2.61
CA LEU A 67 -13.06 6.62 -2.40
C LEU A 67 -12.92 5.54 -1.33
N PHE A 68 -11.81 4.83 -1.33
CA PHE A 68 -11.58 3.79 -0.32
C PHE A 68 -11.44 4.42 1.07
N LYS A 69 -10.72 5.54 1.17
CA LYS A 69 -10.55 6.26 2.43
C LYS A 69 -11.87 6.77 3.00
N GLU A 70 -12.79 7.15 2.13
CA GLU A 70 -14.10 7.61 2.59
C GLU A 70 -14.93 6.46 3.15
N LYS A 71 -14.75 5.29 2.60
CA LYS A 71 -15.60 4.16 2.93
C LYS A 71 -15.09 3.35 4.12
N TYR A 72 -13.78 3.26 4.27
CA TYR A 72 -13.17 2.43 5.30
C TYR A 72 -12.09 3.19 6.03
N LYS A 73 -11.76 2.71 7.24
CA LYS A 73 -10.58 3.20 7.92
C LYS A 73 -9.36 2.65 7.18
N PHE A 74 -8.52 3.54 6.68
CA PHE A 74 -7.38 3.13 5.85
C PHE A 74 -6.26 2.58 6.74
N ILE A 75 -5.69 1.46 6.35
CA ILE A 75 -4.60 0.86 7.10
C ILE A 75 -3.30 0.90 6.32
N ALA A 76 -3.30 0.45 5.06
CA ALA A 76 -2.06 0.36 4.28
C ALA A 76 -2.34 0.21 2.80
N ILE A 77 -1.32 0.53 2.01
CA ILE A 77 -1.29 0.21 0.58
C ILE A 77 -0.44 -1.04 0.46
N PHE A 78 -0.89 -2.02 -0.31
CA PHE A 78 -0.06 -3.20 -0.54
C PHE A 78 0.35 -3.29 -2.00
N HIS A 79 1.49 -3.90 -2.25
CA HIS A 79 1.90 -4.20 -3.62
C HIS A 79 2.92 -5.34 -3.60
N SER A 80 3.10 -5.94 -4.78
CA SER A 80 4.08 -7.01 -4.95
C SER A 80 5.33 -6.49 -5.62
N HIS A 81 6.45 -7.15 -5.31
CA HIS A 81 7.70 -7.00 -6.07
C HIS A 81 7.90 -8.30 -6.84
N ILE A 82 8.12 -8.19 -8.14
CA ILE A 82 8.33 -9.37 -8.99
C ILE A 82 9.76 -9.87 -8.85
N VAL A 83 10.72 -8.94 -8.81
CA VAL A 83 12.13 -9.27 -8.62
C VAL A 83 12.62 -8.61 -7.36
N GLY A 84 13.73 -9.14 -6.81
CA GLY A 84 14.31 -8.57 -5.62
C GLY A 84 13.61 -9.02 -4.35
N THR A 85 13.82 -8.27 -3.29
CA THR A 85 13.30 -8.60 -1.97
C THR A 85 12.07 -7.77 -1.66
N ALA A 86 11.52 -7.95 -0.45
CA ALA A 86 10.40 -7.14 0.01
C ALA A 86 10.85 -5.81 0.61
N GLU A 87 12.12 -5.46 0.49
CA GLU A 87 12.59 -4.15 0.92
C GLU A 87 11.98 -3.06 0.04
N PRO A 88 11.60 -1.92 0.62
CA PRO A 88 11.03 -0.86 -0.20
C PRO A 88 12.06 -0.27 -1.15
N SER A 89 11.64 -0.02 -2.39
CA SER A 89 12.48 0.71 -3.35
C SER A 89 12.48 2.19 -2.98
N GLU A 90 13.36 2.96 -3.62
CA GLU A 90 13.36 4.41 -3.43
C GLU A 90 12.02 5.00 -3.80
N PHE A 91 11.40 4.49 -4.86
CA PHE A 91 10.08 4.93 -5.29
C PHE A 91 9.04 4.61 -4.21
N ASP A 92 9.10 3.40 -3.63
CA ASP A 92 8.17 3.00 -2.58
C ASP A 92 8.27 3.92 -1.37
N ILE A 93 9.50 4.23 -0.95
CA ILE A 93 9.73 5.08 0.21
C ILE A 93 9.15 6.47 -0.04
N LYS A 94 9.44 7.02 -1.21
CA LYS A 94 8.95 8.35 -1.56
C LYS A 94 7.42 8.38 -1.58
N MET A 95 6.80 7.38 -2.19
CA MET A 95 5.35 7.32 -2.27
C MET A 95 4.71 7.14 -0.90
N ALA A 96 5.24 6.24 -0.08
CA ALA A 96 4.70 5.99 1.25
C ALA A 96 4.82 7.24 2.12
N ASP A 97 5.97 7.89 2.08
CA ASP A 97 6.20 9.11 2.87
C ASP A 97 5.31 10.25 2.39
N ASN A 98 5.08 10.34 1.09
CA ASN A 98 4.24 11.41 0.53
C ASN A 98 2.76 11.24 0.89
N CYS A 99 2.25 10.02 0.88
CA CYS A 99 0.85 9.80 1.21
C CYS A 99 0.65 9.44 2.68
N CYS A 100 1.74 9.36 3.46
CA CYS A 100 1.68 9.11 4.91
C CYS A 100 0.97 7.82 5.24
N GLN A 101 1.15 6.79 4.40
CA GLN A 101 0.52 5.50 4.60
C GLN A 101 1.57 4.40 4.64
N PRO A 102 1.37 3.40 5.49
CA PRO A 102 2.26 2.23 5.46
C PRO A 102 2.13 1.48 4.15
N PHE A 103 3.22 0.82 3.74
CA PHE A 103 3.23 -0.04 2.58
C PHE A 103 3.46 -1.48 3.03
N ILE A 104 2.61 -2.39 2.57
CA ILE A 104 2.81 -3.82 2.74
C ILE A 104 3.39 -4.32 1.41
N ILE A 105 4.59 -4.86 1.46
CA ILE A 105 5.31 -5.30 0.26
C ILE A 105 5.48 -6.81 0.31
N TYR A 106 5.04 -7.49 -0.73
CA TYR A 106 5.24 -8.93 -0.85
C TYR A 106 6.19 -9.22 -2.00
N SER A 107 7.28 -9.91 -1.73
CA SER A 107 8.22 -10.30 -2.78
C SER A 107 7.84 -11.68 -3.31
N LEU A 108 7.54 -11.75 -4.61
CA LEU A 108 7.30 -13.02 -5.26
C LEU A 108 8.56 -13.87 -5.29
N ASN A 109 9.72 -13.19 -5.34
CA ASN A 109 11.00 -13.86 -5.43
C ASN A 109 11.40 -14.54 -4.12
N THR A 110 11.27 -13.85 -3.00
CA THR A 110 11.67 -14.40 -1.69
C THR A 110 10.51 -14.96 -0.90
N GLN A 111 9.28 -14.69 -1.34
CA GLN A 111 8.04 -15.13 -0.68
C GLN A 111 7.93 -14.58 0.75
N LYS A 112 8.43 -13.37 0.95
CA LYS A 112 8.38 -12.69 2.25
C LYS A 112 7.59 -11.41 2.16
N ILE A 113 6.97 -11.06 3.29
CA ILE A 113 6.24 -9.81 3.45
C ILE A 113 7.06 -8.88 4.33
N ASN A 114 7.06 -7.61 3.97
CA ASN A 114 7.65 -6.54 4.78
C ASN A 114 6.66 -5.41 4.86
N ILE A 115 6.65 -4.71 5.99
CA ILE A 115 5.78 -3.55 6.17
C ILE A 115 6.67 -2.34 6.41
N TYR A 116 6.58 -1.38 5.50
CA TYR A 116 7.32 -0.14 5.62
C TYR A 116 6.41 0.92 6.24
N GLU A 117 6.87 1.52 7.35
CA GLU A 117 6.14 2.60 8.00
C GLU A 117 6.66 3.93 7.48
N PRO A 118 5.79 4.86 7.11
CA PRO A 118 6.25 6.16 6.63
C PRO A 118 6.92 6.93 7.76
N GLN A 119 7.84 7.81 7.39
CA GLN A 119 8.56 8.60 8.37
C GLN A 119 7.65 9.60 9.05
N SER A 120 6.59 10.03 8.38
CA SER A 120 5.60 10.92 8.96
C SER A 120 4.26 10.22 8.99
N VAL A 121 3.63 10.17 10.16
CA VAL A 121 2.32 9.55 10.30
C VAL A 121 1.19 10.53 10.03
N GLU A 122 1.55 11.81 9.83
CA GLU A 122 0.57 12.85 9.51
C GLU A 122 0.84 13.38 8.12
N CYS A 123 -0.21 13.47 7.33
CA CYS A 123 -0.09 13.99 5.99
C CYS A 123 0.02 15.52 6.04
N ASP A 124 1.16 16.06 5.60
CA ASP A 124 1.38 17.50 5.58
C ASP A 124 0.87 18.05 4.26
N VAL A 125 -0.19 18.86 4.34
CA VAL A 125 -0.81 19.46 3.16
C VAL A 125 0.19 20.30 2.37
N ASN A 126 1.06 21.03 3.08
CA ASN A 126 2.06 21.85 2.40
C ASN A 126 3.07 20.99 1.66
N LYS A 127 3.43 19.86 2.22
CA LYS A 127 4.32 18.89 1.58
C LYS A 127 3.70 18.39 0.28
N LEU A 128 2.41 18.07 0.31
CA LEU A 128 1.71 17.61 -0.89
C LEU A 128 1.64 18.70 -1.95
N LYS A 129 1.42 19.94 -1.53
CA LYS A 129 1.41 21.06 -2.46
C LYS A 129 2.76 21.25 -3.14
N ARG A 130 3.84 21.12 -2.37
CA ARG A 130 5.19 21.24 -2.95
C ARG A 130 5.46 20.15 -3.98
N ILE A 131 4.99 18.94 -3.71
CA ILE A 131 5.15 17.84 -4.65
C ILE A 131 4.42 18.13 -5.95
N LYS A 132 3.18 18.60 -5.86
CA LYS A 132 2.42 18.99 -7.05
C LYS A 132 3.10 20.08 -7.83
N SER A 133 3.65 21.07 -7.11
CA SER A 133 4.31 22.19 -7.78
C SER A 133 5.58 21.77 -8.50
N ALA A 134 6.24 20.72 -8.01
CA ALA A 134 7.47 20.24 -8.62
C ALA A 134 7.22 19.42 -9.87
N GLN A 135 5.98 19.05 -10.11
CA GLN A 135 5.61 18.30 -11.31
C GLN A 135 5.22 19.24 -12.43
#